data_74089472ede3d31804ae2ff8a1abb6f6
#
_entry.id   74089472ede3d31804ae2ff8a1abb6f6
#
_cell.length_a   1.000
_cell.length_b   1.000
_cell.length_c   1.000
_cell.angle_alpha   90.00
_cell.angle_beta   90.00
_cell.angle_gamma   90.00
#
_symmetry.space_group_name_H-M   'P 1'
#
loop_
_entity.id
_entity.type
_entity.pdbx_description
1 polymer ?
#
loop_
_entity_poly.entity_id
_entity_poly.type
_entity_poly.pdbx_seq_one_letter_code
_entity_poly.pdbx_strand_id
1 'polypeptide(L)'
;MNKKIWTAALAVCLCALLLLSACGSKEGTETVSGDEAETKTLTLAASGESDVLASIYMGTDNMPTIKLVYDTLVKYENGEFVPGLAESWEFSDDGKTLTFQLRAGVKFHDGTACDAEAVKANLEYKQNNPGFMALKAITAIQSIEVVDETTLIIHYPAPYYAYLAD
;
A
#
# COMPACT_ATOMS: atom_id res chain seq x y z
N MET A 1 40.87 58.50 35.62
CA MET A 1 40.31 57.19 35.25
C MET A 1 40.62 56.99 33.77
N ASN A 2 41.56 56.07 33.47
CA ASN A 2 42.25 55.99 32.16
C ASN A 2 41.28 55.43 31.07
N LYS A 3 40.98 56.23 30.06
CA LYS A 3 40.18 55.83 28.88
C LYS A 3 40.71 54.58 28.15
N LYS A 4 42.05 54.34 28.25
CA LYS A 4 42.71 53.16 27.65
C LYS A 4 42.32 51.83 28.32
N ILE A 5 41.94 51.85 29.62
CA ILE A 5 41.53 50.63 30.33
C ILE A 5 40.13 50.23 29.92
N TRP A 6 39.25 51.19 29.63
CA TRP A 6 37.89 50.94 29.20
C TRP A 6 37.80 50.38 27.77
N THR A 7 38.69 50.87 26.88
CA THR A 7 38.71 50.36 25.51
C THR A 7 39.26 48.95 25.45
N ALA A 8 40.20 48.59 26.31
CA ALA A 8 40.73 47.23 26.42
C ALA A 8 39.68 46.26 27.00
N ALA A 9 38.92 46.69 28.03
CA ALA A 9 37.85 45.91 28.61
C ALA A 9 36.69 45.67 27.63
N LEU A 10 36.36 46.69 26.81
CA LEU A 10 35.30 46.53 25.79
C LEU A 10 35.74 45.59 24.65
N ALA A 11 36.99 45.62 24.25
CA ALA A 11 37.53 44.74 23.22
C ALA A 11 37.56 43.27 23.68
N VAL A 12 37.91 43.02 24.96
CA VAL A 12 37.92 41.65 25.52
C VAL A 12 36.48 41.08 25.65
N CYS A 13 35.50 41.90 26.04
CA CYS A 13 34.08 41.49 26.07
C CYS A 13 33.53 41.20 24.68
N LEU A 14 33.91 41.98 23.66
CA LEU A 14 33.44 41.75 22.29
C LEU A 14 34.05 40.47 21.70
N CYS A 15 35.30 40.14 22.01
CA CYS A 15 35.92 38.88 21.61
C CYS A 15 35.30 37.66 22.33
N ALA A 16 34.90 37.80 23.59
CA ALA A 16 34.25 36.72 24.36
C ALA A 16 32.82 36.40 23.81
N LEU A 17 32.12 37.39 23.32
CA LEU A 17 30.78 37.23 22.69
C LEU A 17 30.88 36.55 21.33
N LEU A 18 31.97 36.69 20.58
CA LEU A 18 32.16 36.01 19.29
C LEU A 18 32.58 34.55 19.42
N LEU A 19 33.10 34.12 20.58
CA LEU A 19 33.48 32.73 20.81
C LEU A 19 32.33 31.83 21.27
N LEU A 20 31.19 32.41 21.67
CA LEU A 20 29.99 31.65 22.06
C LEU A 20 29.03 31.37 20.90
N SER A 21 29.31 31.90 19.72
CA SER A 21 28.47 31.68 18.51
C SER A 21 28.99 30.51 17.64
N ALA A 22 30.00 29.77 18.07
CA ALA A 22 30.59 28.64 17.31
C ALA A 22 30.10 27.26 17.80
N CYS A 23 28.88 27.19 18.37
CA CYS A 23 28.20 25.91 18.56
C CYS A 23 27.17 25.74 17.42
N GLY A 24 27.69 25.79 16.19
CA GLY A 24 26.98 25.30 15.00
C GLY A 24 27.09 23.79 14.99
N SER A 25 25.94 23.15 14.89
CA SER A 25 25.76 21.73 14.62
C SER A 25 26.74 21.28 13.53
N LYS A 26 27.64 20.40 13.86
CA LYS A 26 28.35 19.60 12.85
C LYS A 26 27.30 18.66 12.25
N GLU A 27 26.71 19.02 11.13
CA GLU A 27 26.27 18.03 10.17
C GLU A 27 27.50 17.25 9.73
N GLY A 28 27.64 16.06 10.29
CA GLY A 28 28.64 15.11 9.83
C GLY A 28 28.18 14.62 8.47
N THR A 29 28.81 15.17 7.43
CA THR A 29 28.79 14.51 6.12
C THR A 29 29.70 13.28 6.25
N GLU A 30 29.15 12.17 6.71
CA GLU A 30 29.77 10.87 6.52
C GLU A 30 29.58 10.48 5.06
N THR A 31 30.62 10.58 4.28
CA THR A 31 30.71 9.91 2.99
C THR A 31 30.86 8.43 3.25
N VAL A 32 29.76 7.73 3.34
CA VAL A 32 29.74 6.26 3.31
C VAL A 32 29.88 5.84 1.85
N SER A 33 31.11 5.47 1.45
CA SER A 33 31.31 4.70 0.24
C SER A 33 31.08 3.22 0.59
N GLY A 34 29.94 2.72 0.32
CA GLY A 34 29.55 1.33 0.41
C GLY A 34 28.22 1.18 -0.27
N ASP A 35 28.15 0.26 -1.20
CA ASP A 35 26.99 -0.11 -2.01
C ASP A 35 25.96 -0.84 -1.12
N GLU A 36 25.46 -0.16 -0.07
CA GLU A 36 24.31 -0.61 0.71
C GLU A 36 23.07 -0.01 0.07
N ALA A 37 22.15 -0.88 -0.35
CA ALA A 37 20.85 -0.48 -0.85
C ALA A 37 20.20 0.47 0.16
N GLU A 38 20.03 1.73 -0.23
CA GLU A 38 19.46 2.79 0.61
C GLU A 38 18.04 2.36 1.01
N THR A 39 17.85 1.98 2.26
CA THR A 39 16.54 1.58 2.78
C THR A 39 15.65 2.82 2.83
N LYS A 40 14.76 2.94 1.85
CA LYS A 40 13.77 4.02 1.82
C LYS A 40 12.71 3.74 2.88
N THR A 41 12.61 4.63 3.86
CA THR A 41 11.61 4.54 4.93
C THR A 41 10.47 5.51 4.64
N LEU A 42 9.23 4.99 4.62
CA LEU A 42 8.01 5.79 4.58
C LEU A 42 7.33 5.72 5.94
N THR A 43 7.14 6.87 6.59
CA THR A 43 6.41 6.96 7.84
C THR A 43 5.02 7.53 7.58
N LEU A 44 3.99 6.79 7.95
CA LEU A 44 2.58 7.18 7.82
C LEU A 44 1.98 7.34 9.21
N ALA A 45 1.22 8.42 9.42
CA ALA A 45 0.41 8.62 10.61
C ALA A 45 -1.00 8.09 10.35
N ALA A 46 -1.48 7.19 11.22
CA ALA A 46 -2.84 6.66 11.19
C ALA A 46 -3.59 7.07 12.46
N SER A 47 -4.91 7.22 12.37
CA SER A 47 -5.77 7.63 13.48
C SER A 47 -6.10 6.51 14.48
N GLY A 48 -5.61 5.29 14.25
CA GLY A 48 -5.87 4.12 15.10
C GLY A 48 -4.82 3.03 14.92
N GLU A 49 -4.81 2.06 15.82
CA GLU A 49 -4.01 0.84 15.69
C GLU A 49 -4.65 -0.12 14.70
N SER A 50 -3.81 -0.76 13.88
CA SER A 50 -4.24 -1.80 12.95
C SER A 50 -4.08 -3.16 13.65
N ASP A 51 -5.13 -3.62 14.33
CA ASP A 51 -5.12 -4.87 15.09
C ASP A 51 -5.14 -6.11 14.19
N VAL A 52 -5.66 -5.99 12.98
CA VAL A 52 -5.86 -7.11 12.06
C VAL A 52 -5.52 -6.72 10.64
N LEU A 53 -4.56 -7.43 10.05
CA LEU A 53 -4.20 -7.29 8.63
C LEU A 53 -5.03 -8.19 7.70
N ALA A 54 -5.85 -9.09 8.23
CA ALA A 54 -6.68 -9.96 7.39
C ALA A 54 -7.82 -9.16 6.74
N SER A 55 -7.85 -9.15 5.41
CA SER A 55 -8.81 -8.36 4.62
C SER A 55 -10.29 -8.70 4.86
N ILE A 56 -10.59 -9.87 5.42
CA ILE A 56 -11.96 -10.28 5.76
C ILE A 56 -12.52 -9.63 7.04
N TYR A 57 -11.65 -9.02 7.87
CA TYR A 57 -12.01 -8.39 9.15
C TYR A 57 -11.82 -6.88 9.13
N MET A 58 -11.85 -6.27 7.93
CA MET A 58 -11.60 -4.84 7.79
C MET A 58 -12.68 -3.98 8.44
N GLY A 59 -12.29 -3.21 9.46
CA GLY A 59 -12.98 -1.99 9.82
C GLY A 59 -12.50 -0.81 8.97
N THR A 60 -13.27 0.27 8.95
CA THR A 60 -12.94 1.49 8.18
C THR A 60 -11.59 2.10 8.56
N ASP A 61 -11.15 1.89 9.79
CA ASP A 61 -9.92 2.49 10.34
C ASP A 61 -8.63 1.83 9.78
N ASN A 62 -8.73 0.58 9.30
CA ASN A 62 -7.60 -0.18 8.75
C ASN A 62 -7.42 -0.02 7.23
N MET A 63 -8.35 0.64 6.53
CA MET A 63 -8.33 0.77 5.07
C MET A 63 -7.02 1.34 4.49
N PRO A 64 -6.41 2.39 5.08
CA PRO A 64 -5.13 2.91 4.56
C PRO A 64 -4.00 1.88 4.63
N THR A 65 -3.88 1.16 5.74
CA THR A 65 -2.83 0.15 5.96
C THR A 65 -3.00 -1.04 5.03
N ILE A 66 -4.23 -1.49 4.82
CA ILE A 66 -4.55 -2.63 3.95
C ILE A 66 -4.20 -2.33 2.49
N LYS A 67 -4.49 -1.12 2.01
CA LYS A 67 -4.11 -0.69 0.65
C LYS A 67 -2.60 -0.65 0.41
N LEU A 68 -1.77 -0.60 1.46
CA LEU A 68 -0.31 -0.66 1.35
C LEU A 68 0.22 -2.09 1.29
N VAL A 69 -0.56 -3.06 1.76
CA VAL A 69 -0.13 -4.47 1.89
C VAL A 69 -0.77 -5.36 0.84
N TYR A 70 -2.03 -5.08 0.48
CA TYR A 70 -2.81 -5.90 -0.44
C TYR A 70 -3.04 -5.17 -1.76
N ASP A 71 -2.93 -5.92 -2.85
CA ASP A 71 -3.39 -5.49 -4.16
C ASP A 71 -4.82 -6.00 -4.42
N THR A 72 -5.51 -5.39 -5.39
CA THR A 72 -6.85 -5.77 -5.82
C THR A 72 -6.83 -6.27 -7.26
N LEU A 73 -7.81 -7.06 -7.66
CA LEU A 73 -7.96 -7.46 -9.06
C LEU A 73 -8.13 -6.23 -9.95
N VAL A 74 -8.99 -5.31 -9.53
CA VAL A 74 -9.32 -4.07 -10.23
C VAL A 74 -9.23 -2.93 -9.21
N LYS A 75 -8.73 -1.77 -9.61
CA LYS A 75 -8.69 -0.55 -8.80
C LYS A 75 -9.78 0.42 -9.27
N TYR A 76 -10.25 1.26 -8.36
CA TYR A 76 -11.17 2.34 -8.70
C TYR A 76 -10.47 3.67 -8.46
N GLU A 77 -10.19 4.41 -9.54
CA GLU A 77 -9.43 5.66 -9.49
C GLU A 77 -10.13 6.71 -10.36
N ASN A 78 -10.31 7.92 -9.82
CA ASN A 78 -10.91 9.06 -10.51
C ASN A 78 -12.28 8.78 -11.16
N GLY A 79 -13.06 7.87 -10.61
CA GLY A 79 -14.39 7.53 -11.12
C GLY A 79 -14.41 6.38 -12.13
N GLU A 80 -13.27 5.76 -12.41
CA GLU A 80 -13.12 4.70 -13.40
C GLU A 80 -12.46 3.45 -12.80
N PHE A 81 -12.80 2.29 -13.35
CA PHE A 81 -12.11 1.05 -13.05
C PHE A 81 -10.83 0.95 -13.89
N VAL A 82 -9.72 0.74 -13.21
CA VAL A 82 -8.39 0.62 -13.83
C VAL A 82 -7.73 -0.70 -13.44
N PRO A 83 -6.76 -1.20 -14.25
CA PRO A 83 -6.04 -2.43 -13.96
C PRO A 83 -5.37 -2.44 -12.59
N GLY A 84 -5.55 -3.55 -11.87
CA GLY A 84 -4.81 -3.90 -10.66
C GLY A 84 -3.96 -5.14 -10.90
N LEU A 85 -4.23 -6.25 -10.21
CA LEU A 85 -3.66 -7.57 -10.49
C LEU A 85 -4.18 -8.11 -11.84
N ALA A 86 -5.44 -7.83 -12.20
CA ALA A 86 -5.94 -8.09 -13.53
C ALA A 86 -5.54 -6.95 -14.49
N GLU A 87 -5.04 -7.31 -15.68
CA GLU A 87 -4.73 -6.38 -16.76
C GLU A 87 -5.98 -5.98 -17.53
N SER A 88 -6.95 -6.90 -17.62
CA SER A 88 -8.24 -6.68 -18.27
C SER A 88 -9.31 -7.61 -17.68
N TRP A 89 -10.56 -7.25 -17.95
CA TRP A 89 -11.72 -8.07 -17.58
C TRP A 89 -12.84 -7.85 -18.58
N GLU A 90 -13.72 -8.82 -18.70
CA GLU A 90 -14.83 -8.78 -19.64
C GLU A 90 -16.06 -9.49 -19.05
N PHE A 91 -17.22 -8.86 -19.18
CA PHE A 91 -18.50 -9.49 -18.89
C PHE A 91 -19.04 -10.20 -20.14
N SER A 92 -19.63 -11.37 -19.95
CA SER A 92 -20.43 -12.01 -21.00
C SER A 92 -21.65 -11.15 -21.36
N ASP A 93 -22.20 -11.34 -22.55
CA ASP A 93 -23.38 -10.61 -23.05
C ASP A 93 -24.61 -10.75 -22.13
N ASP A 94 -24.74 -11.89 -21.46
CA ASP A 94 -25.81 -12.16 -20.50
C ASP A 94 -25.52 -11.64 -19.07
N GLY A 95 -24.32 -11.06 -18.85
CA GLY A 95 -23.89 -10.49 -17.58
C GLY A 95 -23.69 -11.49 -16.45
N LYS A 96 -23.63 -12.80 -16.75
CA LYS A 96 -23.48 -13.85 -15.73
C LYS A 96 -22.08 -14.39 -15.58
N THR A 97 -21.19 -14.02 -16.48
CA THR A 97 -19.80 -14.46 -16.45
C THR A 97 -18.89 -13.25 -16.46
N LEU A 98 -17.88 -13.27 -15.62
CA LEU A 98 -16.84 -12.26 -15.56
C LEU A 98 -15.49 -12.95 -15.72
N THR A 99 -14.81 -12.66 -16.83
CA THR A 99 -13.49 -13.19 -17.15
C THR A 99 -12.44 -12.17 -16.76
N PHE A 100 -11.40 -12.59 -16.04
CA PHE A 100 -10.23 -11.79 -15.73
C PHE A 100 -9.00 -12.33 -16.44
N GLN A 101 -8.19 -11.43 -16.99
CA GLN A 101 -6.84 -11.70 -17.44
C GLN A 101 -5.85 -11.11 -16.43
N LEU A 102 -5.12 -11.96 -15.74
CA LEU A 102 -4.17 -11.57 -14.70
C LEU A 102 -2.79 -11.25 -15.29
N ARG A 103 -2.02 -10.44 -14.57
CA ARG A 103 -0.60 -10.21 -14.86
C ARG A 103 0.19 -11.50 -14.65
N ALA A 104 1.03 -11.84 -15.61
CA ALA A 104 1.94 -12.96 -15.48
C ALA A 104 3.11 -12.66 -14.52
N GLY A 105 3.60 -13.69 -13.84
CA GLY A 105 4.83 -13.62 -13.03
C GLY A 105 4.73 -12.82 -11.73
N VAL A 106 3.53 -12.46 -11.29
CA VAL A 106 3.31 -11.81 -10.00
C VAL A 106 3.59 -12.79 -8.85
N LYS A 107 4.14 -12.28 -7.76
CA LYS A 107 4.45 -13.05 -6.56
C LYS A 107 3.88 -12.41 -5.31
N PHE A 108 3.50 -13.24 -4.35
CA PHE A 108 3.23 -12.79 -2.98
C PHE A 108 4.52 -12.36 -2.27
N HIS A 109 4.39 -11.72 -1.10
CA HIS A 109 5.53 -11.24 -0.31
C HIS A 109 6.49 -12.38 0.15
N ASP A 110 5.99 -13.60 0.24
CA ASP A 110 6.78 -14.79 0.57
C ASP A 110 7.47 -15.44 -0.65
N GLY A 111 7.27 -14.86 -1.85
CA GLY A 111 7.87 -15.31 -3.10
C GLY A 111 7.07 -16.38 -3.84
N THR A 112 5.95 -16.88 -3.29
CA THR A 112 5.06 -17.82 -3.98
C THR A 112 4.35 -17.15 -5.15
N ALA A 113 3.91 -17.93 -6.15
CA ALA A 113 3.21 -17.41 -7.32
C ALA A 113 1.82 -16.87 -6.92
N CYS A 114 1.47 -15.71 -7.49
CA CYS A 114 0.14 -15.13 -7.42
C CYS A 114 -0.53 -15.29 -8.79
N ASP A 115 -1.05 -16.48 -9.03
CA ASP A 115 -1.68 -16.92 -10.27
C ASP A 115 -3.21 -17.06 -10.13
N ALA A 116 -3.87 -17.54 -11.17
CA ALA A 116 -5.32 -17.73 -11.19
C ALA A 116 -5.81 -18.75 -10.13
N GLU A 117 -5.03 -19.78 -9.82
CA GLU A 117 -5.37 -20.73 -8.75
C GLU A 117 -5.29 -20.07 -7.37
N ALA A 118 -4.29 -19.23 -7.13
CA ALA A 118 -4.16 -18.49 -5.88
C ALA A 118 -5.32 -17.48 -5.70
N VAL A 119 -5.71 -16.79 -6.77
CA VAL A 119 -6.87 -15.88 -6.76
C VAL A 119 -8.16 -16.65 -6.48
N LYS A 120 -8.39 -17.78 -7.14
CA LYS A 120 -9.53 -18.67 -6.90
C LYS A 120 -9.59 -19.10 -5.44
N ALA A 121 -8.48 -19.62 -4.90
CA ALA A 121 -8.41 -20.05 -3.51
C ALA A 121 -8.77 -18.92 -2.52
N ASN A 122 -8.32 -17.68 -2.80
CA ASN A 122 -8.65 -16.52 -2.00
C ASN A 122 -10.15 -16.16 -2.06
N LEU A 123 -10.76 -16.19 -3.25
CA LEU A 123 -12.17 -15.90 -3.42
C LEU A 123 -13.06 -16.97 -2.76
N GLU A 124 -12.72 -18.26 -2.93
CA GLU A 124 -13.41 -19.37 -2.27
C GLU A 124 -13.29 -19.30 -0.75
N TYR A 125 -12.09 -18.94 -0.24
CA TYR A 125 -11.90 -18.72 1.19
C TYR A 125 -12.80 -17.59 1.71
N LYS A 126 -12.85 -16.46 1.03
CA LYS A 126 -13.72 -15.32 1.38
C LYS A 126 -15.21 -15.65 1.27
N GLN A 127 -15.60 -16.44 0.28
CA GLN A 127 -16.97 -16.89 0.11
C GLN A 127 -17.44 -17.76 1.30
N ASN A 128 -16.57 -18.65 1.76
CA ASN A 128 -16.83 -19.54 2.90
C ASN A 128 -16.66 -18.84 4.26
N ASN A 129 -15.97 -17.71 4.30
CA ASN A 129 -15.69 -16.91 5.50
C ASN A 129 -16.06 -15.45 5.23
N PRO A 130 -17.35 -15.11 5.07
CA PRO A 130 -17.76 -13.76 4.60
C PRO A 130 -17.39 -12.62 5.57
N GLY A 131 -17.03 -12.92 6.83
CA GLY A 131 -16.58 -11.91 7.78
C GLY A 131 -17.62 -10.83 8.06
N PHE A 132 -17.15 -9.65 8.43
CA PHE A 132 -18.00 -8.52 8.79
C PHE A 132 -18.59 -7.80 7.55
N MET A 133 -17.92 -7.88 6.41
CA MET A 133 -18.34 -7.27 5.14
C MET A 133 -18.51 -8.36 4.07
N ALA A 134 -19.71 -8.94 4.03
CA ALA A 134 -20.09 -9.91 3.02
C ALA A 134 -20.37 -9.21 1.69
N LEU A 135 -19.33 -9.00 0.88
CA LEU A 135 -19.44 -8.39 -0.44
C LEU A 135 -20.29 -9.30 -1.35
N LYS A 136 -21.30 -8.72 -1.99
CA LYS A 136 -22.20 -9.47 -2.89
C LYS A 136 -21.45 -10.06 -4.08
N ALA A 137 -20.43 -9.37 -4.57
CA ALA A 137 -19.57 -9.86 -5.64
C ALA A 137 -18.92 -11.20 -5.30
N ILE A 138 -18.65 -11.47 -4.02
CA ILE A 138 -18.00 -12.71 -3.56
C ILE A 138 -19.05 -13.73 -3.13
N THR A 139 -20.04 -13.31 -2.34
CA THR A 139 -21.05 -14.24 -1.79
C THR A 139 -22.00 -14.80 -2.84
N ALA A 140 -22.18 -14.10 -3.97
CA ALA A 140 -23.01 -14.53 -5.07
C ALA A 140 -22.29 -15.42 -6.10
N ILE A 141 -21.00 -15.67 -5.95
CA ILE A 141 -20.25 -16.54 -6.87
C ILE A 141 -20.86 -17.93 -6.88
N GLN A 142 -21.20 -18.43 -8.06
CA GLN A 142 -21.70 -19.79 -8.26
C GLN A 142 -20.57 -20.78 -8.44
N SER A 143 -19.57 -20.44 -9.28
CA SER A 143 -18.38 -21.22 -9.51
C SER A 143 -17.24 -20.36 -10.05
N ILE A 144 -16.01 -20.86 -9.87
CA ILE A 144 -14.79 -20.23 -10.39
C ILE A 144 -14.05 -21.26 -11.22
N GLU A 145 -13.80 -20.92 -12.47
CA GLU A 145 -13.02 -21.73 -13.41
C GLU A 145 -11.64 -21.09 -13.63
N VAL A 146 -10.59 -21.88 -13.51
CA VAL A 146 -9.22 -21.49 -13.89
C VAL A 146 -8.93 -22.12 -15.26
N VAL A 147 -8.75 -21.27 -16.26
CA VAL A 147 -8.46 -21.70 -17.63
C VAL A 147 -6.97 -21.99 -17.81
N ASP A 148 -6.13 -21.09 -17.26
CA ASP A 148 -4.68 -21.19 -17.23
C ASP A 148 -4.10 -20.38 -16.07
N GLU A 149 -2.78 -20.23 -15.97
CA GLU A 149 -2.09 -19.50 -14.88
C GLU A 149 -2.53 -18.04 -14.75
N THR A 150 -3.05 -17.43 -15.82
CA THR A 150 -3.40 -16.01 -15.88
C THR A 150 -4.88 -15.75 -16.17
N THR A 151 -5.65 -16.77 -16.51
CA THR A 151 -7.05 -16.61 -16.92
C THR A 151 -8.01 -17.26 -15.93
N LEU A 152 -8.88 -16.43 -15.36
CA LEU A 152 -9.89 -16.79 -14.37
C LEU A 152 -11.28 -16.39 -14.85
N ILE A 153 -12.24 -17.29 -14.73
CA ILE A 153 -13.65 -17.04 -15.08
C ILE A 153 -14.52 -17.24 -13.83
N ILE A 154 -15.31 -16.22 -13.50
CA ILE A 154 -16.27 -16.27 -12.39
C ILE A 154 -17.67 -16.35 -12.97
N HIS A 155 -18.46 -17.33 -12.51
CA HIS A 155 -19.85 -17.54 -12.88
C HIS A 155 -20.78 -17.09 -11.77
N TYR A 156 -21.85 -16.38 -12.17
CA TYR A 156 -22.89 -15.87 -11.29
C TYR A 156 -24.27 -16.42 -11.68
N PRO A 157 -25.18 -16.60 -10.74
CA PRO A 157 -26.54 -17.13 -11.03
C PRO A 157 -27.43 -16.14 -11.77
N ALA A 158 -27.13 -14.84 -11.69
CA ALA A 158 -27.90 -13.76 -12.30
C ALA A 158 -26.98 -12.61 -12.73
N PRO A 159 -27.38 -11.81 -13.74
CA PRO A 159 -26.60 -10.66 -14.17
C PRO A 159 -26.54 -9.60 -13.05
N TYR A 160 -25.33 -9.09 -12.80
CA TYR A 160 -25.10 -8.00 -11.85
C TYR A 160 -23.83 -7.22 -12.20
N TYR A 161 -23.99 -6.17 -12.99
CA TYR A 161 -22.86 -5.39 -13.51
C TYR A 161 -22.10 -4.59 -12.44
N ALA A 162 -22.59 -4.55 -11.20
CA ALA A 162 -21.90 -3.87 -10.10
C ALA A 162 -20.86 -4.76 -9.37
N TYR A 163 -20.58 -5.98 -9.85
CA TYR A 163 -19.59 -6.87 -9.21
C TYR A 163 -18.18 -6.28 -9.09
N LEU A 164 -17.82 -5.32 -9.94
CA LEU A 164 -16.54 -4.63 -9.84
C LEU A 164 -16.53 -3.49 -8.81
N ALA A 165 -17.70 -3.02 -8.40
CA ALA A 165 -17.85 -1.89 -7.47
C ALA A 165 -18.03 -2.31 -6.00
N ASP A 166 -18.25 -3.61 -5.76
CA ASP A 166 -18.45 -4.19 -4.42
C ASP A 166 -17.14 -4.47 -3.68
#